data_2de346892f6be926881f7abde7194e4b
#
_entry.id   2de346892f6be926881f7abde7194e4b
#
_cell.length_a   1.000
_cell.length_b   1.000
_cell.length_c   1.000
_cell.angle_alpha   90.00
_cell.angle_beta   90.00
_cell.angle_gamma   90.00
#
_symmetry.space_group_name_H-M   'P 1'
#
loop_
_entity.id
_entity.type
_entity.pdbx_description
1 polymer ?
#
loop_
_entity_poly.entity_id
_entity_poly.type
_entity_poly.pdbx_seq_one_letter_code
_entity_poly.pdbx_strand_id
1 'polypeptide(L)'
;MWWLIIHSQMVVWVMAISIKKVFWKSVTVRKDGFDYVIYLDNHLLKTPIKSLIKLPNQKLADLVAKEWVEQINEIDYNIMPVNRLTNAAIDKVGNNIDEVTTLLGEYAGTDLLCYRAEEPNDLIDQQIMHWDPYIKWAEEN
;
A
#
# COMPACT_ATOMS: atom_id res chain seq x y z
N MET A 1 17.60 -22.38 -44.04
CA MET A 1 18.38 -22.81 -42.91
C MET A 1 18.80 -21.60 -42.03
N TRP A 2 17.82 -20.69 -41.75
CA TRP A 2 18.03 -19.48 -40.92
C TRP A 2 16.90 -19.28 -39.89
N TRP A 3 16.09 -20.32 -39.66
CA TRP A 3 14.88 -20.25 -38.80
C TRP A 3 15.04 -20.96 -37.44
N LEU A 4 16.25 -21.46 -37.13
CA LEU A 4 16.52 -22.26 -35.93
C LEU A 4 17.40 -21.55 -34.87
N ILE A 5 17.80 -20.30 -35.10
CA ILE A 5 18.72 -19.59 -34.16
C ILE A 5 17.98 -18.58 -33.28
N ILE A 6 16.71 -18.25 -33.55
CA ILE A 6 15.95 -17.24 -32.76
C ILE A 6 15.21 -17.87 -31.56
N HIS A 7 15.12 -19.19 -31.47
CA HIS A 7 14.41 -19.87 -30.35
C HIS A 7 15.27 -20.20 -29.15
N SER A 8 16.56 -19.90 -29.16
CA SER A 8 17.49 -20.28 -28.07
C SER A 8 17.86 -19.15 -27.11
N GLN A 9 17.43 -17.91 -27.37
CA GLN A 9 17.78 -16.77 -26.52
C GLN A 9 16.58 -16.17 -25.76
N MET A 10 15.39 -16.78 -25.86
CA MET A 10 14.20 -16.34 -25.13
C MET A 10 13.97 -17.17 -23.87
N VAL A 11 14.99 -17.84 -23.41
CA VAL A 11 14.96 -18.63 -22.18
C VAL A 11 15.77 -17.89 -21.13
N VAL A 12 15.05 -17.54 -20.05
CA VAL A 12 15.62 -17.24 -18.74
C VAL A 12 16.06 -15.79 -18.51
N TRP A 13 15.14 -14.82 -18.70
CA TRP A 13 14.96 -13.85 -17.65
C TRP A 13 13.89 -14.37 -16.64
N VAL A 14 14.13 -15.54 -16.13
CA VAL A 14 13.63 -15.85 -14.79
C VAL A 14 14.39 -14.87 -13.90
N MET A 15 13.73 -13.77 -13.53
CA MET A 15 14.17 -12.98 -12.38
C MET A 15 14.47 -14.00 -11.31
N ALA A 16 15.73 -14.13 -10.93
CA ALA A 16 16.10 -14.80 -9.70
C ALA A 16 15.40 -13.99 -8.60
N ILE A 17 14.18 -14.40 -8.26
CA ILE A 17 13.50 -13.94 -7.07
C ILE A 17 14.46 -14.35 -5.98
N SER A 18 15.20 -13.38 -5.46
CA SER A 18 16.11 -13.61 -4.34
C SER A 18 15.21 -13.98 -3.16
N ILE A 19 14.98 -15.29 -3.02
CA ILE A 19 14.18 -15.85 -1.93
C ILE A 19 14.93 -15.50 -0.65
N LYS A 20 14.40 -14.55 0.10
CA LYS A 20 14.99 -14.13 1.37
C LYS A 20 14.53 -15.13 2.43
N LYS A 21 15.49 -15.85 3.00
CA LYS A 21 15.22 -16.76 4.11
C LYS A 21 14.92 -15.98 5.40
N VAL A 22 14.05 -16.54 6.21
CA VAL A 22 13.82 -16.07 7.58
C VAL A 22 15.12 -16.27 8.38
N PHE A 23 15.67 -15.20 8.94
CA PHE A 23 16.91 -15.22 9.70
C PHE A 23 16.72 -14.87 11.19
N TRP A 24 15.53 -14.36 11.57
CA TRP A 24 15.18 -13.97 12.93
C TRP A 24 14.47 -15.10 13.67
N LYS A 25 14.51 -15.03 14.99
CA LYS A 25 13.81 -15.92 15.92
C LYS A 25 12.69 -15.21 16.66
N SER A 26 12.77 -13.89 16.79
CA SER A 26 11.80 -13.08 17.52
C SER A 26 11.45 -11.81 16.75
N VAL A 27 10.18 -11.41 16.86
CA VAL A 27 9.68 -10.13 16.35
C VAL A 27 9.16 -9.35 17.55
N THR A 28 9.64 -8.13 17.75
CA THR A 28 9.22 -7.29 18.87
C THR A 28 8.83 -5.90 18.41
N VAL A 29 7.71 -5.40 18.95
CA VAL A 29 7.26 -4.02 18.79
C VAL A 29 7.79 -3.19 19.95
N ARG A 30 8.39 -2.04 19.66
CA ARG A 30 8.87 -1.10 20.68
C ARG A 30 8.37 0.31 20.38
N LYS A 31 8.08 1.04 21.43
CA LYS A 31 7.74 2.46 21.34
C LYS A 31 9.02 3.28 21.15
N ASP A 32 9.02 4.17 20.15
CA ASP A 32 10.11 5.11 19.86
C ASP A 32 9.54 6.53 19.78
N GLY A 33 9.53 7.25 20.90
CA GLY A 33 8.89 8.55 21.02
C GLY A 33 7.37 8.44 20.89
N PHE A 34 6.82 9.06 19.84
CA PHE A 34 5.38 9.00 19.53
C PHE A 34 5.03 7.85 18.60
N ASP A 35 6.02 7.23 17.97
CA ASP A 35 5.87 6.15 17.00
C ASP A 35 6.16 4.79 17.61
N TYR A 36 5.87 3.75 16.82
CA TYR A 36 6.20 2.37 17.11
C TYR A 36 7.11 1.82 16.02
N VAL A 37 8.12 1.07 16.42
CA VAL A 37 9.10 0.43 15.54
C VAL A 37 9.13 -1.07 15.78
N ILE A 38 9.53 -1.83 14.78
CA ILE A 38 9.54 -3.29 14.83
C ILE A 38 10.99 -3.77 14.71
N TYR A 39 11.35 -4.73 15.55
CA TYR A 39 12.65 -5.39 15.52
C TYR A 39 12.49 -6.86 15.15
N LEU A 40 13.34 -7.32 14.25
CA LEU A 40 13.58 -8.73 13.96
C LEU A 40 14.87 -9.11 14.71
N ASP A 41 14.73 -9.78 15.86
CA ASP A 41 15.78 -9.92 16.88
C ASP A 41 16.34 -8.53 17.28
N ASN A 42 17.56 -8.22 16.88
CA ASN A 42 18.22 -6.93 17.14
C ASN A 42 18.24 -6.00 15.92
N HIS A 43 17.60 -6.40 14.82
CA HIS A 43 17.61 -5.63 13.58
C HIS A 43 16.31 -4.83 13.42
N LEU A 44 16.45 -3.53 13.34
CA LEU A 44 15.32 -2.62 13.08
C LEU A 44 14.74 -2.88 11.69
N LEU A 45 13.43 -3.09 11.63
CA LEU A 45 12.72 -3.33 10.37
C LEU A 45 12.75 -2.07 9.50
N LYS A 46 13.06 -2.27 8.23
CA LYS A 46 13.14 -1.21 7.21
C LYS A 46 12.39 -1.61 5.96
N THR A 47 11.97 -0.61 5.21
CA THR A 47 11.39 -0.81 3.88
C THR A 47 12.43 -1.35 2.88
N PRO A 48 12.01 -1.81 1.69
CA PRO A 48 12.93 -2.24 0.63
C PRO A 48 13.96 -1.19 0.21
N ILE A 49 13.62 0.09 0.25
CA ILE A 49 14.57 1.20 -0.04
C ILE A 49 15.31 1.69 1.21
N LYS A 50 15.25 0.91 2.32
CA LYS A 50 15.96 1.14 3.58
C LYS A 50 15.46 2.30 4.43
N SER A 51 14.27 2.83 4.17
CA SER A 51 13.59 3.77 5.06
C SER A 51 13.19 3.09 6.37
N LEU A 52 13.18 3.82 7.47
CA LEU A 52 12.72 3.29 8.77
C LEU A 52 11.19 3.14 8.75
N ILE A 53 10.71 1.98 9.20
CA ILE A 53 9.30 1.77 9.42
C ILE A 53 8.93 2.34 10.80
N LYS A 54 8.33 3.52 10.79
CA LYS A 54 7.74 4.17 11.96
C LYS A 54 6.23 4.19 11.81
N LEU A 55 5.53 3.71 12.81
CA LEU A 55 4.09 3.48 12.76
C LEU A 55 3.39 4.34 13.83
N PRO A 56 2.30 5.03 13.50
CA PRO A 56 1.70 6.05 14.37
C PRO A 56 0.96 5.46 15.58
N ASN A 57 0.65 4.17 15.56
CA ASN A 57 -0.04 3.52 16.65
C ASN A 57 0.36 2.06 16.82
N GLN A 58 0.19 1.56 18.03
CA GLN A 58 0.56 0.19 18.41
C GLN A 58 -0.23 -0.86 17.62
N LYS A 59 -1.52 -0.64 17.39
CA LYS A 59 -2.38 -1.60 16.68
C LYS A 59 -1.85 -1.91 15.27
N LEU A 60 -1.41 -0.89 14.55
CA LEU A 60 -0.82 -1.06 13.22
C LEU A 60 0.53 -1.78 13.30
N ALA A 61 1.35 -1.44 14.31
CA ALA A 61 2.63 -2.10 14.54
C ALA A 61 2.47 -3.59 14.86
N ASP A 62 1.48 -3.93 15.68
CA ASP A 62 1.18 -5.33 16.03
C ASP A 62 0.68 -6.12 14.80
N LEU A 63 -0.11 -5.50 13.91
CA LEU A 63 -0.55 -6.14 12.66
C LEU A 63 0.63 -6.43 11.73
N VAL A 64 1.53 -5.47 11.53
CA VAL A 64 2.74 -5.68 10.72
C VAL A 64 3.63 -6.74 11.38
N ALA A 65 3.87 -6.67 12.70
CA ALA A 65 4.69 -7.63 13.42
C ALA A 65 4.13 -9.05 13.30
N LYS A 66 2.80 -9.22 13.35
CA LYS A 66 2.13 -10.51 13.17
C LYS A 66 2.47 -11.13 11.81
N GLU A 67 2.41 -10.36 10.72
CA GLU A 67 2.77 -10.85 9.40
C GLU A 67 4.23 -11.35 9.33
N TRP A 68 5.15 -10.69 10.05
CA TRP A 68 6.55 -11.13 10.15
C TRP A 68 6.73 -12.38 11.03
N VAL A 69 5.92 -12.55 12.07
CA VAL A 69 5.93 -13.77 12.92
C VAL A 69 5.44 -14.99 12.14
N GLU A 70 4.49 -14.81 11.22
CA GLU A 70 3.89 -15.89 10.43
C GLU A 70 4.83 -16.45 9.34
N GLN A 71 5.97 -15.79 9.08
CA GLN A 71 6.97 -16.30 8.13
C GLN A 71 7.78 -17.46 8.73
N ILE A 72 7.88 -18.59 8.04
CA ILE A 72 8.50 -19.81 8.60
C ILE A 72 9.91 -20.05 8.04
N ASN A 73 10.04 -20.34 6.75
CA ASN A 73 11.32 -20.66 6.12
C ASN A 73 11.82 -19.55 5.20
N GLU A 74 10.89 -19.01 4.43
CA GLU A 74 11.10 -17.99 3.42
C GLU A 74 10.10 -16.88 3.60
N ILE A 75 10.49 -15.66 3.20
CA ILE A 75 9.62 -14.51 3.29
C ILE A 75 8.70 -14.50 2.07
N ASP A 76 7.40 -14.69 2.30
CA ASP A 76 6.37 -14.56 1.27
C ASP A 76 5.62 -13.23 1.45
N TYR A 77 5.99 -12.25 0.67
CA TYR A 77 5.34 -10.94 0.68
C TYR A 77 3.88 -10.95 0.20
N ASN A 78 3.41 -12.02 -0.45
CA ASN A 78 2.01 -12.11 -0.90
C ASN A 78 1.04 -12.24 0.28
N ILE A 79 1.48 -12.88 1.36
CA ILE A 79 0.70 -13.04 2.59
C ILE A 79 0.94 -11.91 3.61
N MET A 80 1.61 -10.81 3.20
CA MET A 80 1.94 -9.67 4.06
C MET A 80 1.28 -8.37 3.54
N PRO A 81 -0.06 -8.28 3.46
CA PRO A 81 -0.74 -7.12 2.88
C PRO A 81 -0.52 -5.83 3.67
N VAL A 82 -0.53 -5.88 5.01
CA VAL A 82 -0.35 -4.70 5.86
C VAL A 82 1.08 -4.17 5.74
N ASN A 83 2.08 -5.05 5.74
CA ASN A 83 3.48 -4.67 5.52
C ASN A 83 3.69 -4.06 4.13
N ARG A 84 3.05 -4.61 3.08
CA ARG A 84 3.14 -4.06 1.71
C ARG A 84 2.52 -2.66 1.62
N LEU A 85 1.34 -2.45 2.23
CA LEU A 85 0.70 -1.14 2.31
C LEU A 85 1.55 -0.14 3.09
N THR A 86 2.12 -0.56 4.22
CA THR A 86 3.03 0.25 5.02
C THR A 86 4.26 0.69 4.21
N ASN A 87 4.90 -0.24 3.51
CA ASN A 87 6.04 0.09 2.64
C ASN A 87 5.64 1.07 1.53
N ALA A 88 4.48 0.87 0.88
CA ALA A 88 3.99 1.79 -0.15
C ALA A 88 3.69 3.18 0.41
N ALA A 89 3.09 3.25 1.59
CA ALA A 89 2.81 4.53 2.25
C ALA A 89 4.08 5.32 2.57
N ILE A 90 5.11 4.63 3.09
CA ILE A 90 6.38 5.27 3.47
C ILE A 90 7.20 5.63 2.22
N ASP A 91 7.40 4.66 1.32
CA ASP A 91 8.38 4.78 0.23
C ASP A 91 7.84 5.57 -0.97
N LYS A 92 6.53 5.47 -1.24
CA LYS A 92 5.91 6.08 -2.43
C LYS A 92 5.08 7.30 -2.09
N VAL A 93 4.15 7.16 -1.14
CA VAL A 93 3.21 8.25 -0.83
C VAL A 93 3.88 9.34 0.00
N GLY A 94 4.61 8.98 1.06
CA GLY A 94 5.21 9.94 1.98
C GLY A 94 6.16 10.94 1.32
N ASN A 95 6.84 10.53 0.25
CA ASN A 95 7.76 11.39 -0.49
C ASN A 95 7.11 12.15 -1.66
N ASN A 96 5.87 11.79 -2.04
CA ASN A 96 5.17 12.32 -3.21
C ASN A 96 3.70 12.65 -2.89
N ILE A 97 3.44 13.14 -1.69
CA ILE A 97 2.06 13.33 -1.20
C ILE A 97 1.26 14.28 -2.09
N ASP A 98 1.88 15.37 -2.55
CA ASP A 98 1.23 16.37 -3.39
C ASP A 98 0.86 15.79 -4.76
N GLU A 99 1.77 15.01 -5.38
CA GLU A 99 1.52 14.34 -6.65
C GLU A 99 0.41 13.29 -6.52
N VAL A 100 0.45 12.49 -5.47
CA VAL A 100 -0.58 11.46 -5.20
C VAL A 100 -1.93 12.12 -4.93
N THR A 101 -1.95 13.20 -4.15
CA THR A 101 -3.18 13.94 -3.85
C THR A 101 -3.77 14.55 -5.12
N THR A 102 -2.95 15.14 -5.98
CA THR A 102 -3.39 15.69 -7.26
C THR A 102 -3.99 14.59 -8.15
N LEU A 103 -3.29 13.47 -8.29
CA LEU A 103 -3.76 12.33 -9.07
C LEU A 103 -5.11 11.78 -8.56
N LEU A 104 -5.24 11.62 -7.24
CA LEU A 104 -6.50 11.17 -6.64
C LEU A 104 -7.62 12.19 -6.82
N GLY A 105 -7.30 13.49 -6.74
CA GLY A 105 -8.25 14.58 -7.01
C GLY A 105 -8.78 14.56 -8.45
N GLU A 106 -7.94 14.24 -9.43
CA GLU A 106 -8.36 14.09 -10.84
C GLU A 106 -9.35 12.91 -10.99
N TYR A 107 -9.11 11.79 -10.30
CA TYR A 107 -10.06 10.67 -10.29
C TYR A 107 -11.38 11.02 -9.61
N ALA A 108 -11.35 11.78 -8.52
CA ALA A 108 -12.56 12.22 -7.83
C ALA A 108 -13.49 13.02 -8.76
N GLY A 109 -12.92 13.87 -9.65
CA GLY A 109 -13.68 14.62 -10.65
C GLY A 109 -14.43 13.76 -11.68
N THR A 110 -14.07 12.48 -11.80
CA THR A 110 -14.74 11.52 -12.69
C THR A 110 -15.74 10.60 -11.97
N ASP A 111 -15.95 10.78 -10.67
CA ASP A 111 -16.91 10.02 -9.90
C ASP A 111 -18.35 10.33 -10.33
N LEU A 112 -19.23 9.34 -10.25
CA LEU A 112 -20.63 9.48 -10.61
C LEU A 112 -21.32 10.62 -9.84
N LEU A 113 -20.93 10.87 -8.60
CA LEU A 113 -21.48 11.96 -7.76
C LEU A 113 -21.20 13.36 -8.34
N CYS A 114 -20.23 13.50 -9.24
CA CYS A 114 -19.89 14.75 -9.91
C CYS A 114 -20.75 15.01 -11.15
N TYR A 115 -21.45 14.00 -11.66
CA TYR A 115 -22.31 14.13 -12.84
C TYR A 115 -23.73 14.47 -12.41
N ARG A 116 -24.14 15.75 -12.58
CA ARG A 116 -25.47 16.23 -12.20
C ARG A 116 -26.38 16.34 -13.41
N ALA A 117 -27.62 15.87 -13.24
CA ALA A 117 -28.66 16.04 -14.24
C ALA A 117 -29.13 17.50 -14.27
N GLU A 118 -29.40 17.99 -15.47
CA GLU A 118 -30.04 19.29 -15.70
C GLU A 118 -31.56 19.14 -15.81
N GLU A 119 -32.05 17.97 -16.21
CA GLU A 119 -33.45 17.60 -16.35
C GLU A 119 -33.60 16.07 -16.17
N PRO A 120 -34.78 15.55 -15.76
CA PRO A 120 -35.93 16.25 -15.20
C PRO A 120 -35.75 16.61 -13.72
N ASN A 121 -36.58 17.53 -13.19
CA ASN A 121 -36.48 18.01 -11.81
C ASN A 121 -36.54 16.88 -10.77
N ASP A 122 -37.40 15.87 -10.98
CA ASP A 122 -37.48 14.72 -10.07
C ASP A 122 -36.11 13.99 -9.91
N LEU A 123 -35.33 13.90 -10.99
CA LEU A 123 -34.00 13.29 -10.94
C LEU A 123 -33.01 14.19 -10.19
N ILE A 124 -33.09 15.52 -10.40
CA ILE A 124 -32.26 16.49 -9.67
C ILE A 124 -32.53 16.37 -8.16
N ASP A 125 -33.81 16.35 -7.76
CA ASP A 125 -34.19 16.23 -6.34
C ASP A 125 -33.69 14.92 -5.74
N GLN A 126 -33.74 13.81 -6.47
CA GLN A 126 -33.19 12.52 -6.02
C GLN A 126 -31.66 12.59 -5.86
N GLN A 127 -30.94 13.21 -6.79
CA GLN A 127 -29.50 13.39 -6.69
C GLN A 127 -29.12 14.27 -5.48
N ILE A 128 -29.82 15.38 -5.27
CA ILE A 128 -29.61 16.22 -4.08
C ILE A 128 -29.82 15.42 -2.80
N MET A 129 -30.95 14.70 -2.70
CA MET A 129 -31.30 13.94 -1.51
C MET A 129 -30.29 12.84 -1.19
N HIS A 130 -29.80 12.11 -2.21
CA HIS A 130 -29.00 10.92 -2.00
C HIS A 130 -27.49 11.13 -2.17
N TRP A 131 -27.04 12.14 -2.92
CA TRP A 131 -25.63 12.33 -3.24
C TRP A 131 -24.98 13.48 -2.47
N ASP A 132 -25.66 14.58 -2.23
CA ASP A 132 -25.11 15.73 -1.51
C ASP A 132 -24.60 15.41 -0.11
N PRO A 133 -25.23 14.49 0.66
CA PRO A 133 -24.71 14.10 1.95
C PRO A 133 -23.29 13.49 1.90
N TYR A 134 -22.95 12.75 0.84
CA TYR A 134 -21.62 12.18 0.66
C TYR A 134 -20.60 13.22 0.26
N ILE A 135 -20.96 14.17 -0.61
CA ILE A 135 -20.06 15.28 -1.00
C ILE A 135 -19.77 16.14 0.21
N LYS A 136 -20.80 16.51 0.95
CA LYS A 136 -20.63 17.29 2.18
C LYS A 136 -19.74 16.58 3.21
N TRP A 137 -19.93 15.27 3.38
CA TRP A 137 -19.08 14.48 4.26
C TRP A 137 -17.61 14.52 3.81
N ALA A 138 -17.35 14.41 2.50
CA ALA A 138 -16.00 14.46 1.95
C ALA A 138 -15.34 15.83 2.10
N GLU A 139 -16.13 16.93 2.05
CA GLU A 139 -15.62 18.30 2.28
C GLU A 139 -15.26 18.57 3.75
N GLU A 140 -15.92 17.86 4.69
CA GLU A 140 -15.75 18.03 6.13
C GLU A 140 -14.64 17.14 6.73
N ASN A 141 -14.13 16.11 6.00
CA ASN A 141 -13.19 15.08 6.48
C ASN A 141 -11.96 14.93 5.60
#